data_fd4d411652553198186a5842bd668fd8
#
_entry.id   fd4d411652553198186a5842bd668fd8
#
_cell.length_a   1.000
_cell.length_b   1.000
_cell.length_c   1.000
_cell.angle_alpha   90.00
_cell.angle_beta   90.00
_cell.angle_gamma   90.00
#
_symmetry.space_group_name_H-M   'P 1'
#
loop_
_entity.id
_entity.type
_entity.pdbx_description
1 polymer ?
#
loop_
_entity_poly.entity_id
_entity_poly.type
_entity_poly.pdbx_seq_one_letter_code
_entity_poly.pdbx_strand_id
1 'polypeptide(L)'
;KKFRQLGSQTPGHPEVEIKGVECTTGPLGQGFAMGVGMAFAEAYLADITKSDDVEQKVVDHYTYVLATDGDLQEPVALGAAAIAGHLGLKKLVVYYDANDAQISGSVSRSDSVDYATVFDGLGWNVQTIDGHDHSAMHFAIETAKVMDKPSIIIGNTIMAKGSANMEKDHNTHGAPLSQDEIDLTKDKLGLPDKKFYVPAEVIEHFRTRYANLTKEAEKWSVRFGQLSKDSNFKNIIENTIGEKMVSGLKMPDFDPGETLATRKAFGAVLDSIADSLPQLVGGSADLEPSNYTGNFAKKFGDFTKNNHSGRNIPFGVREFPMAAMMNGMALHGGVVPFGGTFLVFADYERPALRLAAIQNIRVIHEFTHDSFYVGEDGPTHQPVEQAMSLRAIPNFNVYRPADAKETASCIKLALKDKNSPSALLLTRQGVPVLETDQKQIDAYVSKGAYTVFEGHGLPEIVILATGSEVCLAIEVAKKLNNKRVRV
;
A
#
# COMPACT_ATOMS: atom_id res chain seq x y z
N LYS A 1 19.87 -23.71 7.19
CA LYS A 1 20.89 -24.34 6.30
C LYS A 1 20.86 -23.78 4.88
N LYS A 2 19.73 -23.22 4.42
CA LYS A 2 19.54 -22.69 3.06
C LYS A 2 19.28 -21.17 3.03
N PHE A 3 19.76 -20.45 4.05
CA PHE A 3 19.61 -19.00 4.14
C PHE A 3 20.17 -18.31 2.89
N ARG A 4 19.42 -17.37 2.32
CA ARG A 4 19.73 -16.63 1.08
C ARG A 4 19.94 -17.50 -0.17
N GLN A 5 19.44 -18.73 -0.19
CA GLN A 5 19.48 -19.57 -1.40
C GLN A 5 18.16 -19.49 -2.15
N LEU A 6 18.22 -19.43 -3.47
CA LEU A 6 17.05 -19.36 -4.32
C LEU A 6 16.08 -20.52 -4.02
N GLY A 7 14.79 -20.22 -3.90
CA GLY A 7 13.72 -21.18 -3.58
C GLY A 7 13.73 -21.69 -2.13
N SER A 8 14.53 -21.08 -1.23
CA SER A 8 14.46 -21.41 0.19
C SER A 8 13.35 -20.59 0.89
N GLN A 9 12.91 -21.07 2.06
CA GLN A 9 11.98 -20.35 2.94
C GLN A 9 12.67 -19.32 3.86
N THR A 10 13.96 -19.05 3.63
CA THR A 10 14.78 -18.16 4.44
C THR A 10 15.49 -17.15 3.55
N PRO A 11 14.76 -16.18 2.97
CA PRO A 11 15.33 -15.10 2.17
C PRO A 11 16.17 -14.14 3.03
N GLY A 12 16.83 -13.20 2.39
CA GLY A 12 17.68 -12.21 3.08
C GLY A 12 16.90 -11.15 3.86
N HIS A 13 15.66 -10.88 3.43
CA HIS A 13 14.69 -9.98 4.07
C HIS A 13 13.33 -10.69 4.15
N PRO A 14 12.39 -10.22 4.99
CA PRO A 14 11.02 -10.75 4.96
C PRO A 14 10.38 -10.59 3.59
N GLU A 15 9.76 -11.68 3.09
CA GLU A 15 9.06 -11.70 1.78
C GLU A 15 7.66 -12.26 1.97
N VAL A 16 6.65 -11.55 1.47
CA VAL A 16 5.22 -11.89 1.65
C VAL A 16 4.85 -13.25 1.05
N GLU A 17 5.64 -13.76 0.12
CA GLU A 17 5.46 -15.10 -0.47
C GLU A 17 5.71 -16.23 0.54
N ILE A 18 6.41 -15.94 1.63
CA ILE A 18 6.70 -16.90 2.69
C ILE A 18 5.53 -16.95 3.65
N LYS A 19 4.94 -18.13 3.82
CA LYS A 19 3.79 -18.31 4.71
C LYS A 19 4.09 -17.83 6.12
N GLY A 20 3.26 -16.90 6.62
CA GLY A 20 3.38 -16.29 7.94
C GLY A 20 4.19 -14.98 7.94
N VAL A 21 4.51 -14.45 6.77
CA VAL A 21 5.09 -13.11 6.60
C VAL A 21 4.01 -12.18 6.04
N GLU A 22 3.71 -11.10 6.75
CA GLU A 22 2.62 -10.18 6.43
C GLU A 22 2.96 -9.18 5.33
N CYS A 23 4.25 -8.84 5.17
CA CYS A 23 4.69 -7.88 4.14
C CYS A 23 6.16 -8.10 3.75
N THR A 24 6.51 -7.71 2.53
CA THR A 24 7.90 -7.64 2.08
C THR A 24 8.53 -6.35 2.59
N THR A 25 9.64 -6.47 3.31
CA THR A 25 10.44 -5.35 3.81
C THR A 25 11.90 -5.49 3.41
N GLY A 26 12.71 -4.48 3.71
CA GLY A 26 14.12 -4.36 3.31
C GLY A 26 14.42 -2.93 2.87
N PRO A 27 13.58 -2.27 2.02
CA PRO A 27 13.61 -0.82 1.86
C PRO A 27 13.08 -0.16 3.15
N LEU A 28 13.96 0.50 3.90
CA LEU A 28 13.67 1.04 5.22
C LEU A 28 12.49 2.05 5.21
N GLY A 29 11.78 2.13 6.33
CA GLY A 29 10.65 3.02 6.55
C GLY A 29 9.32 2.59 5.91
N GLN A 30 9.34 1.83 4.82
CA GLN A 30 8.10 1.41 4.15
C GLN A 30 7.30 0.39 4.98
N GLY A 31 7.98 -0.50 5.72
CA GLY A 31 7.34 -1.43 6.65
C GLY A 31 6.54 -0.71 7.73
N PHE A 32 7.08 0.39 8.25
CA PHE A 32 6.38 1.26 9.19
C PHE A 32 5.09 1.82 8.56
N ALA A 33 5.18 2.40 7.37
CA ALA A 33 4.03 2.98 6.68
C ALA A 33 2.99 1.92 6.29
N MET A 34 3.41 0.71 5.87
CA MET A 34 2.50 -0.42 5.65
C MET A 34 1.77 -0.82 6.92
N GLY A 35 2.45 -0.83 8.08
CA GLY A 35 1.82 -1.06 9.39
C GLY A 35 0.74 -0.03 9.72
N VAL A 36 0.97 1.25 9.40
CA VAL A 36 -0.06 2.30 9.53
C VAL A 36 -1.26 2.00 8.63
N GLY A 37 -1.03 1.57 7.38
CA GLY A 37 -2.10 1.16 6.46
C GLY A 37 -2.90 -0.06 6.95
N MET A 38 -2.24 -1.05 7.55
CA MET A 38 -2.90 -2.21 8.16
C MET A 38 -3.78 -1.79 9.35
N ALA A 39 -3.27 -0.92 10.22
CA ALA A 39 -4.03 -0.41 11.36
C ALA A 39 -5.24 0.44 10.93
N PHE A 40 -5.12 1.21 9.84
CA PHE A 40 -6.23 1.90 9.22
C PHE A 40 -7.31 0.91 8.74
N ALA A 41 -6.91 -0.13 7.99
CA ALA A 41 -7.84 -1.12 7.47
C ALA A 41 -8.58 -1.86 8.59
N GLU A 42 -7.88 -2.22 9.68
CA GLU A 42 -8.52 -2.77 10.88
C GLU A 42 -9.57 -1.82 11.44
N ALA A 43 -9.21 -0.55 11.69
CA ALA A 43 -10.11 0.43 12.31
C ALA A 43 -11.36 0.69 11.46
N TYR A 44 -11.20 0.81 10.14
CA TYR A 44 -12.30 0.96 9.19
C TYR A 44 -13.22 -0.27 9.19
N LEU A 45 -12.66 -1.47 9.00
CA LEU A 45 -13.42 -2.71 8.96
C LEU A 45 -14.12 -3.00 10.28
N ALA A 46 -13.45 -2.74 11.41
CA ALA A 46 -14.05 -2.90 12.75
C ALA A 46 -15.28 -2.00 12.95
N ASP A 47 -15.30 -0.83 12.32
CA ASP A 47 -16.43 0.09 12.41
C ASP A 47 -17.59 -0.30 11.49
N ILE A 48 -17.33 -0.59 10.22
CA ILE A 48 -18.38 -0.90 9.24
C ILE A 48 -18.96 -2.33 9.38
N THR A 49 -18.27 -3.22 10.10
CA THR A 49 -18.73 -4.59 10.37
C THR A 49 -19.36 -4.75 11.76
N LYS A 50 -19.60 -3.67 12.48
CA LYS A 50 -20.34 -3.70 13.76
C LYS A 50 -21.71 -4.34 13.57
N SER A 51 -22.10 -5.14 14.54
CA SER A 51 -23.46 -5.68 14.64
C SER A 51 -23.93 -5.61 16.07
N ASP A 52 -25.16 -5.16 16.27
CA ASP A 52 -25.79 -5.15 17.60
C ASP A 52 -26.14 -6.57 18.09
N ASP A 53 -26.20 -7.53 17.16
CA ASP A 53 -26.53 -8.92 17.45
C ASP A 53 -25.33 -9.75 17.97
N VAL A 54 -24.11 -9.20 17.92
CA VAL A 54 -22.89 -9.88 18.37
C VAL A 54 -22.09 -9.01 19.32
N GLU A 55 -22.02 -9.41 20.57
CA GLU A 55 -21.36 -8.68 21.65
C GLU A 55 -19.86 -8.43 21.41
N GLN A 56 -19.21 -9.27 20.60
CA GLN A 56 -17.80 -9.15 20.30
C GLN A 56 -17.54 -8.92 18.80
N LYS A 57 -16.66 -7.98 18.51
CA LYS A 57 -16.24 -7.67 17.13
C LYS A 57 -15.54 -8.86 16.48
N VAL A 58 -15.70 -8.98 15.16
CA VAL A 58 -14.98 -9.95 14.32
C VAL A 58 -13.64 -9.38 13.86
N VAL A 59 -13.59 -8.07 13.59
CA VAL A 59 -12.35 -7.36 13.30
C VAL A 59 -11.98 -6.58 14.56
N ASP A 60 -10.93 -7.03 15.28
CA ASP A 60 -10.54 -6.48 16.59
C ASP A 60 -9.09 -6.84 16.95
N HIS A 61 -8.17 -6.71 16.02
CA HIS A 61 -6.76 -7.05 16.23
C HIS A 61 -5.87 -5.80 16.32
N TYR A 62 -4.68 -5.97 16.88
CA TYR A 62 -3.63 -4.96 16.92
C TYR A 62 -2.67 -5.16 15.75
N THR A 63 -2.12 -4.06 15.28
CA THR A 63 -0.98 -4.06 14.36
C THR A 63 0.29 -3.73 15.15
N TYR A 64 1.24 -4.65 15.15
CA TYR A 64 2.55 -4.47 15.78
C TYR A 64 3.60 -4.24 14.69
N VAL A 65 4.43 -3.22 14.87
CA VAL A 65 5.51 -2.86 13.94
C VAL A 65 6.83 -2.88 14.70
N LEU A 66 7.84 -3.53 14.14
CA LEU A 66 9.22 -3.39 14.59
C LEU A 66 9.89 -2.33 13.71
N ALA A 67 10.48 -1.33 14.32
CA ALA A 67 11.22 -0.28 13.66
C ALA A 67 12.62 -0.15 14.25
N THR A 68 13.53 0.40 13.48
CA THR A 68 14.93 0.61 13.87
C THR A 68 15.34 2.06 13.65
N ASP A 69 16.55 2.43 14.06
CA ASP A 69 17.13 3.75 13.83
C ASP A 69 17.04 4.16 12.35
N GLY A 70 17.38 3.27 11.43
CA GLY A 70 17.34 3.54 10.00
C GLY A 70 15.92 3.72 9.43
N ASP A 71 14.92 3.04 9.99
CA ASP A 71 13.52 3.23 9.57
C ASP A 71 13.02 4.64 9.91
N LEU A 72 13.38 5.16 11.09
CA LEU A 72 12.89 6.47 11.54
C LEU A 72 13.62 7.64 10.86
N GLN A 73 14.79 7.41 10.30
CA GLN A 73 15.47 8.39 9.45
C GLN A 73 14.79 8.57 8.09
N GLU A 74 14.01 7.60 7.63
CA GLU A 74 13.30 7.68 6.36
C GLU A 74 12.05 8.58 6.47
N PRO A 75 11.91 9.60 5.61
CA PRO A 75 10.77 10.52 5.65
C PRO A 75 9.41 9.83 5.52
N VAL A 76 9.36 8.68 4.85
CA VAL A 76 8.12 7.89 4.68
C VAL A 76 7.58 7.39 6.03
N ALA A 77 8.46 6.99 6.96
CA ALA A 77 8.06 6.55 8.30
C ALA A 77 7.47 7.71 9.10
N LEU A 78 8.17 8.85 9.17
CA LEU A 78 7.70 10.02 9.91
C LEU A 78 6.43 10.63 9.30
N GLY A 79 6.31 10.64 7.96
CA GLY A 79 5.10 11.07 7.27
C GLY A 79 3.90 10.18 7.59
N ALA A 80 4.09 8.86 7.62
CA ALA A 80 3.05 7.90 8.01
C ALA A 80 2.72 7.99 9.51
N ALA A 81 3.72 8.20 10.37
CA ALA A 81 3.51 8.42 11.81
C ALA A 81 2.63 9.66 12.09
N ALA A 82 2.86 10.75 11.34
CA ALA A 82 2.04 11.96 11.45
C ALA A 82 0.58 11.68 11.07
N ILE A 83 0.34 10.89 10.01
CA ILE A 83 -1.01 10.47 9.61
C ILE A 83 -1.63 9.58 10.70
N ALA A 84 -0.90 8.59 11.22
CA ALA A 84 -1.40 7.69 12.25
C ALA A 84 -1.84 8.41 13.52
N GLY A 85 -1.05 9.38 14.00
CA GLY A 85 -1.40 10.21 15.14
C GLY A 85 -2.64 11.09 14.88
N HIS A 86 -2.70 11.70 13.69
CA HIS A 86 -3.86 12.52 13.28
C HIS A 86 -5.15 11.71 13.21
N LEU A 87 -5.09 10.50 12.66
CA LEU A 87 -6.24 9.59 12.55
C LEU A 87 -6.57 8.85 13.86
N GLY A 88 -5.70 8.93 14.88
CA GLY A 88 -5.91 8.28 16.17
C GLY A 88 -5.96 6.75 16.10
N LEU A 89 -5.05 6.12 15.35
CA LEU A 89 -5.03 4.67 15.12
C LEU A 89 -4.56 3.90 16.37
N LYS A 90 -5.42 3.84 17.38
CA LYS A 90 -5.12 3.35 18.75
C LYS A 90 -4.66 1.90 18.85
N LYS A 91 -4.89 1.06 17.85
CA LYS A 91 -4.43 -0.33 17.81
C LYS A 91 -3.11 -0.52 17.06
N LEU A 92 -2.44 0.58 16.69
CA LEU A 92 -1.09 0.56 16.17
C LEU A 92 -0.09 0.67 17.32
N VAL A 93 0.76 -0.33 17.47
CA VAL A 93 1.83 -0.38 18.47
C VAL A 93 3.15 -0.59 17.75
N VAL A 94 4.03 0.40 17.82
CA VAL A 94 5.39 0.35 17.26
C VAL A 94 6.37 0.06 18.38
N TYR A 95 7.23 -0.94 18.19
CA TYR A 95 8.41 -1.14 18.99
C TYR A 95 9.62 -0.63 18.21
N TYR A 96 10.27 0.39 18.70
CA TYR A 96 11.49 0.94 18.15
C TYR A 96 12.70 0.37 18.89
N ASP A 97 13.51 -0.44 18.19
CA ASP A 97 14.76 -0.97 18.66
C ASP A 97 15.86 0.11 18.56
N ALA A 98 16.03 0.88 19.63
CA ALA A 98 17.00 1.96 19.73
C ALA A 98 18.35 1.39 20.18
N ASN A 99 19.13 0.87 19.26
CA ASN A 99 20.38 0.14 19.54
C ASN A 99 21.66 0.92 19.20
N ASP A 100 21.54 2.16 18.75
CA ASP A 100 22.63 3.05 18.36
C ASP A 100 23.56 2.42 17.29
N ALA A 101 23.05 1.55 16.41
CA ALA A 101 23.87 0.90 15.41
C ALA A 101 23.30 0.96 14.00
N GLN A 102 24.14 1.40 13.08
CA GLN A 102 23.91 1.39 11.64
C GLN A 102 25.07 0.67 10.93
N ILE A 103 24.93 0.36 9.66
CA ILE A 103 26.01 -0.28 8.86
C ILE A 103 27.32 0.51 8.97
N SER A 104 27.25 1.83 8.97
CA SER A 104 28.42 2.71 8.97
C SER A 104 28.95 3.08 10.38
N GLY A 105 28.34 2.57 11.45
CA GLY A 105 28.73 2.87 12.83
C GLY A 105 27.58 3.37 13.71
N SER A 106 27.89 4.15 14.75
CA SER A 106 26.89 4.74 15.66
C SER A 106 25.94 5.70 14.94
N VAL A 107 24.67 5.69 15.36
CA VAL A 107 23.61 6.59 14.88
C VAL A 107 24.00 8.05 15.05
N SER A 108 24.69 8.42 16.13
CA SER A 108 25.13 9.79 16.41
C SER A 108 26.03 10.42 15.34
N ARG A 109 26.54 9.62 14.39
CA ARG A 109 27.29 10.13 13.24
C ARG A 109 26.39 10.85 12.21
N SER A 110 25.12 10.51 12.15
CA SER A 110 24.19 10.99 11.11
C SER A 110 22.88 11.53 11.66
N ASP A 111 22.54 11.23 12.91
CA ASP A 111 21.27 11.60 13.51
C ASP A 111 21.43 12.03 14.97
N SER A 112 20.64 13.03 15.36
CA SER A 112 20.54 13.55 16.73
C SER A 112 19.10 13.86 17.13
N VAL A 113 18.12 13.28 16.42
CA VAL A 113 16.70 13.51 16.63
C VAL A 113 16.25 12.85 17.95
N ASP A 114 15.58 13.61 18.79
CA ASP A 114 14.83 13.07 19.93
C ASP A 114 13.48 12.54 19.45
N TYR A 115 13.43 11.27 19.05
CA TYR A 115 12.21 10.62 18.57
C TYR A 115 11.12 10.55 19.63
N ALA A 116 11.45 10.55 20.93
CA ALA A 116 10.42 10.60 21.97
C ALA A 116 9.63 11.90 21.88
N THR A 117 10.31 13.04 21.77
CA THR A 117 9.68 14.34 21.60
C THR A 117 8.94 14.45 20.26
N VAL A 118 9.51 13.91 19.16
CA VAL A 118 8.86 13.93 17.85
C VAL A 118 7.53 13.17 17.89
N PHE A 119 7.50 11.93 18.38
CA PHE A 119 6.29 11.12 18.42
C PHE A 119 5.23 11.67 19.38
N ASP A 120 5.64 12.23 20.52
CA ASP A 120 4.70 12.94 21.41
C ASP A 120 4.05 14.12 20.68
N GLY A 121 4.85 14.93 19.97
CA GLY A 121 4.35 16.04 19.14
C GLY A 121 3.43 15.59 17.99
N LEU A 122 3.60 14.37 17.48
CA LEU A 122 2.71 13.76 16.49
C LEU A 122 1.42 13.18 17.10
N GLY A 123 1.24 13.26 18.42
CA GLY A 123 0.04 12.78 19.12
C GLY A 123 0.05 11.30 19.48
N TRP A 124 1.22 10.68 19.58
CA TRP A 124 1.39 9.31 20.00
C TRP A 124 1.52 9.16 21.53
N ASN A 125 1.24 7.98 22.05
CA ASN A 125 1.67 7.57 23.38
C ASN A 125 3.11 7.06 23.28
N VAL A 126 4.01 7.67 24.05
CA VAL A 126 5.45 7.36 24.01
C VAL A 126 5.88 6.72 25.32
N GLN A 127 6.57 5.61 25.25
CA GLN A 127 7.15 4.90 26.39
C GLN A 127 8.61 4.60 26.08
N THR A 128 9.52 4.88 27.01
CA THR A 128 10.95 4.52 26.88
C THR A 128 11.30 3.50 27.95
N ILE A 129 11.89 2.38 27.55
CA ILE A 129 12.21 1.25 28.41
C ILE A 129 13.62 0.70 28.19
N ASP A 130 14.14 -0.09 29.11
CA ASP A 130 15.21 -1.04 28.84
C ASP A 130 14.65 -2.17 27.97
N GLY A 131 15.08 -2.24 26.70
CA GLY A 131 14.63 -3.25 25.74
C GLY A 131 15.10 -4.67 26.04
N HIS A 132 15.97 -4.85 27.03
CA HIS A 132 16.37 -6.17 27.55
C HIS A 132 15.60 -6.60 28.80
N ASP A 133 14.77 -5.74 29.37
CA ASP A 133 13.85 -6.10 30.46
C ASP A 133 12.53 -6.61 29.92
N HIS A 134 12.33 -7.92 29.94
CA HIS A 134 11.12 -8.58 29.48
C HIS A 134 9.86 -8.12 30.25
N SER A 135 10.01 -7.79 31.54
CA SER A 135 8.87 -7.32 32.36
C SER A 135 8.46 -5.90 31.96
N ALA A 136 9.45 -5.02 31.73
CA ALA A 136 9.20 -3.66 31.22
C ALA A 136 8.56 -3.71 29.84
N MET A 137 9.02 -4.58 28.95
CA MET A 137 8.45 -4.77 27.61
C MET A 137 6.99 -5.26 27.70
N HIS A 138 6.71 -6.26 28.52
CA HIS A 138 5.35 -6.75 28.71
C HIS A 138 4.43 -5.64 29.24
N PHE A 139 4.85 -4.93 30.27
CA PHE A 139 4.08 -3.81 30.84
C PHE A 139 3.82 -2.70 29.81
N ALA A 140 4.83 -2.35 29.02
CA ALA A 140 4.69 -1.32 27.98
C ALA A 140 3.68 -1.71 26.90
N ILE A 141 3.68 -2.99 26.47
CA ILE A 141 2.71 -3.51 25.49
C ILE A 141 1.28 -3.49 26.09
N GLU A 142 1.08 -3.95 27.32
CA GLU A 142 -0.25 -3.91 27.95
C GLU A 142 -0.72 -2.47 28.17
N THR A 143 0.17 -1.54 28.51
CA THR A 143 -0.15 -0.10 28.56
C THR A 143 -0.58 0.42 27.20
N ALA A 144 0.16 0.11 26.13
CA ALA A 144 -0.17 0.54 24.76
C ALA A 144 -1.57 0.07 24.33
N LYS A 145 -2.00 -1.12 24.76
CA LYS A 145 -3.30 -1.70 24.39
C LYS A 145 -4.51 -0.98 25.01
N VAL A 146 -4.32 -0.20 26.06
CA VAL A 146 -5.41 0.55 26.71
C VAL A 146 -5.42 2.05 26.37
N MET A 147 -4.44 2.51 25.57
CA MET A 147 -4.40 3.90 25.12
C MET A 147 -5.42 4.16 24.00
N ASP A 148 -5.87 5.40 23.91
CA ASP A 148 -6.82 5.89 22.88
C ASP A 148 -6.15 6.49 21.64
N LYS A 149 -4.83 6.31 21.51
CA LYS A 149 -3.97 6.83 20.45
C LYS A 149 -2.88 5.81 20.10
N PRO A 150 -2.23 5.90 18.92
CA PRO A 150 -1.16 4.99 18.56
C PRO A 150 -0.02 5.07 19.57
N SER A 151 0.70 3.98 19.77
CA SER A 151 1.77 3.88 20.76
C SER A 151 3.11 3.55 20.12
N ILE A 152 4.17 4.21 20.58
CA ILE A 152 5.55 3.82 20.31
C ILE A 152 6.25 3.47 21.63
N ILE A 153 6.91 2.32 21.63
CA ILE A 153 7.74 1.82 22.73
C ILE A 153 9.19 1.88 22.26
N ILE A 154 9.95 2.80 22.83
CA ILE A 154 11.38 3.00 22.55
C ILE A 154 12.16 2.08 23.47
N GLY A 155 12.63 0.95 22.95
CA GLY A 155 13.44 -0.01 23.67
C GLY A 155 14.92 0.25 23.48
N ASN A 156 15.60 0.74 24.51
CA ASN A 156 17.05 0.86 24.47
C ASN A 156 17.68 -0.52 24.54
N THR A 157 18.40 -0.91 23.49
CA THR A 157 19.01 -2.23 23.38
C THR A 157 20.50 -2.16 23.06
N ILE A 158 21.13 -3.31 23.08
CA ILE A 158 22.54 -3.45 22.74
C ILE A 158 22.66 -4.41 21.57
N MET A 159 23.23 -3.95 20.46
CA MET A 159 23.52 -4.80 19.30
C MET A 159 24.40 -5.99 19.70
N ALA A 160 24.07 -7.19 19.20
CA ALA A 160 24.77 -8.45 19.51
C ALA A 160 24.88 -8.76 21.02
N LYS A 161 23.86 -8.39 21.81
CA LYS A 161 23.78 -8.69 23.25
C LYS A 161 24.05 -10.16 23.54
N GLY A 162 24.95 -10.42 24.47
CA GLY A 162 25.33 -11.76 24.90
C GLY A 162 26.48 -12.37 24.11
N SER A 163 26.93 -11.79 22.99
CA SER A 163 28.11 -12.24 22.29
C SER A 163 29.38 -12.14 23.20
N ALA A 164 30.38 -12.97 22.95
CA ALA A 164 31.55 -13.01 23.80
C ALA A 164 32.33 -11.69 23.75
N ASN A 165 32.60 -11.19 22.53
CA ASN A 165 33.49 -10.05 22.29
C ASN A 165 32.85 -8.96 21.42
N MET A 166 31.67 -9.17 20.85
CA MET A 166 31.12 -8.31 19.80
C MET A 166 29.87 -7.52 20.23
N GLU A 167 29.58 -7.40 21.52
CA GLU A 167 28.53 -6.51 22.01
C GLU A 167 28.81 -5.06 21.58
N LYS A 168 27.79 -4.35 21.05
CA LYS A 168 27.87 -2.99 20.51
C LYS A 168 28.69 -2.84 19.23
N ASP A 169 29.22 -3.94 18.67
CA ASP A 169 29.99 -3.84 17.43
C ASP A 169 29.08 -3.77 16.21
N HIS A 170 29.06 -2.62 15.55
CA HIS A 170 28.26 -2.39 14.33
C HIS A 170 28.63 -3.34 13.17
N ASN A 171 29.80 -3.97 13.18
CA ASN A 171 30.19 -4.98 12.19
C ASN A 171 29.32 -6.25 12.28
N THR A 172 28.56 -6.44 13.35
CA THR A 172 27.57 -7.52 13.45
C THR A 172 26.28 -7.23 12.68
N HIS A 173 26.10 -6.00 12.17
CA HIS A 173 24.93 -5.61 11.41
C HIS A 173 24.89 -6.37 10.08
N GLY A 174 23.97 -7.33 9.96
CA GLY A 174 23.77 -8.14 8.75
C GLY A 174 24.93 -9.09 8.40
N ALA A 175 25.91 -9.24 9.26
CA ALA A 175 27.05 -10.16 9.09
C ALA A 175 26.98 -11.32 10.10
N PRO A 176 27.27 -12.57 9.69
CA PRO A 176 27.32 -13.69 10.59
C PRO A 176 28.57 -13.58 11.50
N LEU A 177 28.44 -14.02 12.75
CA LEU A 177 29.58 -14.19 13.64
C LEU A 177 30.52 -15.26 13.09
N SER A 178 31.84 -15.13 13.37
CA SER A 178 32.80 -16.18 13.07
C SER A 178 32.52 -17.44 13.90
N GLN A 179 33.05 -18.59 13.47
CA GLN A 179 32.86 -19.84 14.24
C GLN A 179 33.44 -19.72 15.63
N ASP A 180 34.63 -19.12 15.77
CA ASP A 180 35.29 -18.93 17.07
C ASP A 180 34.46 -18.05 18.00
N GLU A 181 33.85 -16.94 17.47
CA GLU A 181 33.00 -16.09 18.26
C GLU A 181 31.67 -16.80 18.66
N ILE A 182 31.12 -17.66 17.78
CA ILE A 182 29.97 -18.49 18.11
C ILE A 182 30.31 -19.46 19.26
N ASP A 183 31.45 -20.11 19.22
CA ASP A 183 31.83 -21.09 20.22
C ASP A 183 32.05 -20.41 21.56
N LEU A 184 32.80 -19.30 21.60
CA LEU A 184 32.99 -18.47 22.80
C LEU A 184 31.67 -17.93 23.36
N THR A 185 30.75 -17.52 22.48
CA THR A 185 29.41 -17.02 22.87
C THR A 185 28.58 -18.14 23.51
N LYS A 186 28.63 -19.36 22.96
CA LYS A 186 27.93 -20.51 23.57
C LYS A 186 28.48 -20.81 24.95
N ASP A 187 29.79 -20.81 25.10
CA ASP A 187 30.43 -21.03 26.40
C ASP A 187 30.03 -19.96 27.41
N LYS A 188 30.07 -18.68 27.02
CA LYS A 188 29.62 -17.54 27.84
C LYS A 188 28.16 -17.68 28.31
N LEU A 189 27.30 -18.17 27.42
CA LEU A 189 25.85 -18.31 27.66
C LEU A 189 25.48 -19.67 28.31
N GLY A 190 26.44 -20.58 28.52
CA GLY A 190 26.18 -21.92 29.05
C GLY A 190 25.36 -22.80 28.12
N LEU A 191 25.47 -22.58 26.82
CA LEU A 191 24.75 -23.36 25.80
C LEU A 191 25.56 -24.58 25.37
N PRO A 192 24.90 -25.72 25.06
CA PRO A 192 25.62 -26.91 24.60
C PRO A 192 26.21 -26.69 23.19
N ASP A 193 27.33 -27.38 22.94
CA ASP A 193 27.94 -27.42 21.59
C ASP A 193 27.11 -28.28 20.64
N LYS A 194 25.91 -27.82 20.34
CA LYS A 194 24.99 -28.43 19.39
C LYS A 194 24.43 -27.40 18.47
N LYS A 195 24.54 -27.61 17.15
CA LYS A 195 23.93 -26.75 16.14
C LYS A 195 22.41 -26.87 16.20
N PHE A 196 21.71 -25.72 16.11
CA PHE A 196 20.25 -25.66 16.17
C PHE A 196 19.64 -26.25 17.45
N TYR A 197 20.32 -26.08 18.57
CA TYR A 197 19.80 -26.52 19.86
C TYR A 197 18.62 -25.63 20.30
N VAL A 198 17.52 -26.28 20.64
CA VAL A 198 16.34 -25.64 21.27
C VAL A 198 15.99 -26.45 22.51
N PRO A 199 15.96 -25.83 23.71
CA PRO A 199 15.57 -26.50 24.95
C PRO A 199 14.15 -27.09 24.85
N ALA A 200 13.90 -28.23 25.45
CA ALA A 200 12.59 -28.91 25.39
C ALA A 200 11.49 -28.08 26.06
N GLU A 201 11.81 -27.39 27.14
CA GLU A 201 10.89 -26.49 27.83
C GLU A 201 10.45 -25.30 26.97
N VAL A 202 11.30 -24.77 26.10
CA VAL A 202 10.93 -23.73 25.11
C VAL A 202 9.94 -24.29 24.11
N ILE A 203 10.19 -25.49 23.60
CA ILE A 203 9.28 -26.15 22.64
C ILE A 203 7.89 -26.36 23.30
N GLU A 204 7.86 -26.82 24.55
CA GLU A 204 6.59 -27.06 25.25
C GLU A 204 5.84 -25.76 25.58
N HIS A 205 6.58 -24.69 25.93
CA HIS A 205 5.98 -23.37 26.11
C HIS A 205 5.21 -22.92 24.86
N PHE A 206 5.85 -22.99 23.68
CA PHE A 206 5.19 -22.63 22.42
C PHE A 206 4.02 -23.56 22.07
N ARG A 207 4.13 -24.86 22.30
CA ARG A 207 3.02 -25.82 22.09
C ARG A 207 1.79 -25.46 22.92
N THR A 208 2.00 -25.14 24.19
CA THR A 208 0.92 -24.70 25.09
C THR A 208 0.30 -23.40 24.58
N ARG A 209 1.11 -22.45 24.12
CA ARG A 209 0.63 -21.20 23.54
C ARG A 209 -0.21 -21.45 22.28
N TYR A 210 0.25 -22.32 21.37
CA TYR A 210 -0.52 -22.68 20.17
C TYR A 210 -1.86 -23.31 20.49
N ALA A 211 -1.95 -24.20 21.48
CA ALA A 211 -3.21 -24.78 21.90
C ALA A 211 -4.22 -23.73 22.40
N ASN A 212 -3.75 -22.69 23.11
CA ASN A 212 -4.59 -21.59 23.54
C ASN A 212 -5.03 -20.71 22.35
N LEU A 213 -4.14 -20.38 21.43
CA LEU A 213 -4.48 -19.64 20.22
C LEU A 213 -5.48 -20.37 19.33
N THR A 214 -5.40 -21.70 19.24
CA THR A 214 -6.40 -22.52 18.52
C THR A 214 -7.80 -22.34 19.11
N LYS A 215 -7.94 -22.35 20.44
CA LYS A 215 -9.24 -22.10 21.08
C LYS A 215 -9.79 -20.70 20.79
N GLU A 216 -8.94 -19.68 20.75
CA GLU A 216 -9.36 -18.33 20.39
C GLU A 216 -9.80 -18.26 18.91
N ALA A 217 -9.07 -18.92 18.00
CA ALA A 217 -9.44 -19.02 16.60
C ALA A 217 -10.79 -19.74 16.39
N GLU A 218 -11.07 -20.79 17.18
CA GLU A 218 -12.36 -21.49 17.17
C GLU A 218 -13.50 -20.57 17.62
N LYS A 219 -13.31 -19.82 18.71
CA LYS A 219 -14.29 -18.81 19.17
C LYS A 219 -14.54 -17.75 18.10
N TRP A 220 -13.47 -17.25 17.49
CA TRP A 220 -13.57 -16.29 16.37
C TRP A 220 -14.37 -16.87 15.19
N SER A 221 -14.10 -18.12 14.81
CA SER A 221 -14.80 -18.81 13.71
C SER A 221 -16.30 -18.93 13.96
N VAL A 222 -16.70 -19.16 15.22
CA VAL A 222 -18.12 -19.19 15.60
C VAL A 222 -18.77 -17.83 15.42
N ARG A 223 -18.12 -16.76 15.91
CA ARG A 223 -18.60 -15.36 15.73
C ARG A 223 -18.72 -14.99 14.26
N PHE A 224 -17.67 -15.28 13.48
CA PHE A 224 -17.65 -15.05 12.03
C PHE A 224 -18.81 -15.77 11.33
N GLY A 225 -19.05 -17.05 11.68
CA GLY A 225 -20.15 -17.83 11.13
C GLY A 225 -21.55 -17.30 11.53
N GLN A 226 -21.70 -16.65 12.68
CA GLN A 226 -22.94 -15.97 13.06
C GLN A 226 -23.16 -14.71 12.21
N LEU A 227 -22.16 -13.84 12.10
CA LEU A 227 -22.24 -12.61 11.31
C LEU A 227 -22.33 -12.86 9.81
N SER A 228 -21.77 -13.96 9.30
CA SER A 228 -21.90 -14.34 7.88
C SER A 228 -23.34 -14.64 7.43
N LYS A 229 -24.30 -14.67 8.36
CA LYS A 229 -25.73 -14.73 8.04
C LYS A 229 -26.32 -13.36 7.69
N ASP A 230 -25.69 -12.28 8.15
CA ASP A 230 -26.05 -10.92 7.79
C ASP A 230 -25.61 -10.59 6.36
N SER A 231 -26.52 -10.03 5.55
CA SER A 231 -26.23 -9.75 4.13
C SER A 231 -25.22 -8.62 3.93
N ASN A 232 -25.20 -7.61 4.82
CA ASN A 232 -24.25 -6.50 4.75
C ASN A 232 -22.85 -6.96 5.10
N PHE A 233 -22.73 -7.70 6.23
CA PHE A 233 -21.46 -8.29 6.63
C PHE A 233 -20.88 -9.19 5.55
N LYS A 234 -21.72 -10.05 4.97
CA LYS A 234 -21.35 -10.93 3.87
C LYS A 234 -20.86 -10.14 2.65
N ASN A 235 -21.57 -9.07 2.27
CA ASN A 235 -21.16 -8.19 1.18
C ASN A 235 -19.82 -7.51 1.44
N ILE A 236 -19.50 -7.16 2.68
CA ILE A 236 -18.23 -6.51 3.03
C ILE A 236 -17.07 -7.50 3.03
N ILE A 237 -17.25 -8.66 3.64
CA ILE A 237 -16.15 -9.62 3.89
C ILE A 237 -16.00 -10.67 2.78
N GLU A 238 -17.11 -11.24 2.27
CA GLU A 238 -17.05 -12.27 1.22
C GLU A 238 -16.90 -11.70 -0.20
N ASN A 239 -17.39 -10.49 -0.43
CA ASN A 239 -17.17 -9.81 -1.69
C ASN A 239 -15.79 -9.12 -1.72
N THR A 240 -14.72 -9.89 -1.57
CA THR A 240 -13.52 -9.51 -2.28
C THR A 240 -13.96 -9.19 -3.70
N ILE A 241 -13.72 -7.97 -4.18
CA ILE A 241 -14.11 -7.54 -5.53
C ILE A 241 -13.68 -8.63 -6.51
N GLY A 242 -14.62 -9.48 -6.85
CA GLY A 242 -14.41 -10.60 -7.76
C GLY A 242 -14.80 -10.20 -9.16
N GLU A 243 -14.44 -11.00 -10.15
CA GLU A 243 -14.76 -10.75 -11.55
C GLU A 243 -16.27 -10.55 -11.78
N LYS A 244 -17.11 -11.31 -11.08
CA LYS A 244 -18.57 -11.23 -11.17
C LYS A 244 -19.12 -9.90 -10.62
N MET A 245 -18.50 -9.36 -9.58
CA MET A 245 -18.89 -8.08 -8.99
C MET A 245 -18.49 -6.92 -9.90
N VAL A 246 -17.27 -6.91 -10.42
CA VAL A 246 -16.78 -5.87 -11.32
C VAL A 246 -17.58 -5.83 -12.63
N SER A 247 -17.94 -6.99 -13.18
CA SER A 247 -18.79 -7.06 -14.39
C SER A 247 -20.22 -6.54 -14.19
N GLY A 248 -20.70 -6.54 -12.94
CA GLY A 248 -22.02 -6.01 -12.57
C GLY A 248 -22.05 -4.52 -12.23
N LEU A 249 -20.90 -3.84 -12.19
CA LEU A 249 -20.85 -2.41 -11.88
C LEU A 249 -21.50 -1.57 -12.98
N LYS A 250 -22.33 -0.65 -12.56
CA LYS A 250 -22.94 0.32 -13.48
C LYS A 250 -21.94 1.45 -13.73
N MET A 251 -21.38 1.49 -14.94
CA MET A 251 -20.52 2.58 -15.39
C MET A 251 -21.35 3.73 -15.96
N PRO A 252 -20.86 4.96 -15.89
CA PRO A 252 -21.50 6.08 -16.59
C PRO A 252 -21.36 5.91 -18.10
N ASP A 253 -22.35 6.41 -18.84
CA ASP A 253 -22.29 6.53 -20.30
C ASP A 253 -21.59 7.85 -20.68
N PHE A 254 -20.85 7.83 -21.78
CA PHE A 254 -20.17 9.01 -22.33
C PHE A 254 -20.53 9.14 -23.82
N ASP A 255 -21.04 10.29 -24.20
CA ASP A 255 -21.51 10.54 -25.56
C ASP A 255 -20.36 10.78 -26.53
N PRO A 256 -20.34 10.13 -27.71
CA PRO A 256 -19.37 10.40 -28.74
C PRO A 256 -19.36 11.87 -29.18
N GLY A 257 -18.17 12.43 -29.34
CA GLY A 257 -17.99 13.84 -29.73
C GLY A 257 -18.02 14.82 -28.55
N GLU A 258 -18.45 14.41 -27.35
CA GLU A 258 -18.28 15.21 -26.14
C GLU A 258 -16.77 15.43 -25.88
N THR A 259 -16.41 16.59 -25.33
CA THR A 259 -15.04 16.88 -24.90
C THR A 259 -14.95 16.79 -23.39
N LEU A 260 -14.25 15.77 -22.89
CA LEU A 260 -14.12 15.50 -21.45
C LEU A 260 -12.66 15.15 -21.10
N ALA A 261 -12.15 15.74 -20.02
CA ALA A 261 -10.85 15.33 -19.47
C ALA A 261 -10.95 13.93 -18.84
N THR A 262 -9.96 13.05 -19.06
CA THR A 262 -10.04 11.69 -18.52
C THR A 262 -10.02 11.64 -16.99
N ARG A 263 -9.42 12.65 -16.31
CA ARG A 263 -9.55 12.81 -14.86
C ARG A 263 -11.00 13.09 -14.41
N LYS A 264 -11.80 13.82 -15.21
CA LYS A 264 -13.24 14.04 -14.94
C LYS A 264 -14.03 12.75 -15.15
N ALA A 265 -13.66 11.98 -16.18
CA ALA A 265 -14.23 10.66 -16.40
C ALA A 265 -13.95 9.70 -15.23
N PHE A 266 -12.73 9.73 -14.66
CA PHE A 266 -12.39 8.98 -13.45
C PHE A 266 -13.32 9.35 -12.29
N GLY A 267 -13.50 10.64 -12.00
CA GLY A 267 -14.42 11.11 -10.95
C GLY A 267 -15.86 10.64 -11.18
N ALA A 268 -16.37 10.73 -12.42
CA ALA A 268 -17.70 10.25 -12.77
C ALA A 268 -17.85 8.74 -12.57
N VAL A 269 -16.84 7.96 -12.93
CA VAL A 269 -16.83 6.51 -12.67
C VAL A 269 -16.81 6.24 -11.17
N LEU A 270 -15.95 6.92 -10.42
CA LEU A 270 -15.85 6.77 -8.96
C LEU A 270 -17.23 7.05 -8.30
N ASP A 271 -17.88 8.15 -8.68
CA ASP A 271 -19.21 8.53 -8.19
C ASP A 271 -20.28 7.45 -8.49
N SER A 272 -20.16 6.79 -9.66
CA SER A 272 -21.14 5.78 -10.10
C SER A 272 -20.98 4.43 -9.39
N ILE A 273 -19.73 4.00 -9.10
CA ILE A 273 -19.46 2.65 -8.59
C ILE A 273 -19.33 2.60 -7.07
N ALA A 274 -18.99 3.71 -6.42
CA ALA A 274 -18.57 3.71 -5.01
C ALA A 274 -19.64 3.20 -4.04
N ASP A 275 -20.93 3.44 -4.30
CA ASP A 275 -22.01 2.89 -3.46
C ASP A 275 -22.06 1.36 -3.47
N SER A 276 -21.73 0.76 -4.59
CA SER A 276 -21.71 -0.70 -4.75
C SER A 276 -20.43 -1.35 -4.20
N LEU A 277 -19.45 -0.56 -3.84
CA LEU A 277 -18.12 -1.02 -3.43
C LEU A 277 -17.69 -0.41 -2.08
N PRO A 278 -18.31 -0.81 -0.95
CA PRO A 278 -17.93 -0.28 0.37
C PRO A 278 -16.46 -0.53 0.72
N GLN A 279 -15.81 -1.52 0.09
CA GLN A 279 -14.39 -1.81 0.27
C GLN A 279 -13.47 -0.78 -0.40
N LEU A 280 -13.97 0.02 -1.34
CA LEU A 280 -13.19 1.05 -2.03
C LEU A 280 -12.99 2.24 -1.08
N VAL A 281 -11.76 2.45 -0.65
CA VAL A 281 -11.36 3.52 0.29
C VAL A 281 -10.10 4.20 -0.23
N GLY A 282 -9.95 5.48 0.03
CA GLY A 282 -8.77 6.21 -0.46
C GLY A 282 -9.01 7.71 -0.47
N GLY A 283 -8.18 8.44 -1.18
CA GLY A 283 -8.27 9.89 -1.24
C GLY A 283 -7.16 10.48 -2.08
N SER A 284 -6.68 11.66 -1.72
CA SER A 284 -5.70 12.39 -2.51
C SER A 284 -4.58 12.98 -1.62
N ALA A 285 -3.43 13.21 -2.22
CA ALA A 285 -2.33 13.95 -1.62
C ALA A 285 -2.56 15.46 -1.75
N ASP A 286 -3.62 15.96 -1.09
CA ASP A 286 -4.05 17.38 -1.09
C ASP A 286 -4.48 17.93 -2.46
N LEU A 287 -4.93 17.07 -3.36
CA LEU A 287 -5.29 17.46 -4.74
C LEU A 287 -6.72 17.03 -5.14
N GLU A 288 -7.63 16.86 -4.17
CA GLU A 288 -9.02 16.41 -4.41
C GLU A 288 -9.75 17.16 -5.54
N PRO A 289 -9.67 18.52 -5.63
CA PRO A 289 -10.31 19.23 -6.73
C PRO A 289 -9.72 18.90 -8.11
N SER A 290 -8.41 18.63 -8.14
CA SER A 290 -7.68 18.32 -9.37
C SER A 290 -7.80 16.85 -9.79
N ASN A 291 -7.88 15.94 -8.82
CA ASN A 291 -8.06 14.51 -9.01
C ASN A 291 -9.55 14.11 -9.17
N TYR A 292 -10.49 15.02 -8.96
CA TYR A 292 -11.95 14.74 -8.98
C TYR A 292 -12.40 13.69 -7.95
N THR A 293 -11.69 13.58 -6.83
CA THR A 293 -12.07 12.74 -5.69
C THR A 293 -12.92 13.47 -4.66
N GLY A 294 -13.13 14.78 -4.82
CA GLY A 294 -13.86 15.61 -3.85
C GLY A 294 -15.35 15.25 -3.68
N ASN A 295 -16.02 14.70 -4.70
CA ASN A 295 -17.40 14.20 -4.56
C ASN A 295 -17.42 12.96 -3.66
N PHE A 296 -16.46 12.05 -3.85
CA PHE A 296 -16.29 10.88 -2.98
C PHE A 296 -16.07 11.29 -1.53
N ALA A 297 -15.17 12.26 -1.28
CA ALA A 297 -14.92 12.81 0.05
C ALA A 297 -16.21 13.40 0.68
N LYS A 298 -16.96 14.22 -0.05
CA LYS A 298 -18.22 14.80 0.44
C LYS A 298 -19.28 13.74 0.74
N LYS A 299 -19.37 12.71 -0.08
CA LYS A 299 -20.41 11.68 0.03
C LYS A 299 -20.17 10.72 1.17
N PHE A 300 -18.92 10.25 1.33
CA PHE A 300 -18.58 9.21 2.28
C PHE A 300 -17.88 9.73 3.55
N GLY A 301 -17.50 11.00 3.57
CA GLY A 301 -16.82 11.65 4.67
C GLY A 301 -15.37 11.21 4.87
N ASP A 302 -14.64 12.03 5.61
CA ASP A 302 -13.26 11.75 5.97
C ASP A 302 -13.19 10.70 7.09
N PHE A 303 -12.23 9.77 6.96
CA PHE A 303 -11.83 8.95 8.09
C PHE A 303 -11.09 9.84 9.09
N THR A 304 -11.54 9.84 10.32
CA THR A 304 -10.96 10.62 11.41
C THR A 304 -10.97 9.80 12.70
N LYS A 305 -10.26 10.25 13.73
CA LYS A 305 -10.30 9.63 15.06
C LYS A 305 -11.71 9.48 15.66
N ASN A 306 -12.68 10.27 15.20
CA ASN A 306 -14.07 10.26 15.66
C ASN A 306 -15.04 9.65 14.64
N ASN A 307 -14.58 9.30 13.44
CA ASN A 307 -15.39 8.74 12.37
C ASN A 307 -14.58 7.69 11.60
N HIS A 308 -14.62 6.45 12.06
CA HIS A 308 -13.91 5.35 11.41
C HIS A 308 -14.67 4.73 10.23
N SER A 309 -15.92 5.14 9.99
CA SER A 309 -16.69 4.73 8.79
C SER A 309 -16.46 5.63 7.58
N GLY A 310 -15.76 6.75 7.74
CA GLY A 310 -15.34 7.59 6.64
C GLY A 310 -14.45 6.83 5.65
N ARG A 311 -14.68 7.05 4.35
CA ARG A 311 -13.97 6.34 3.29
C ARG A 311 -12.91 7.17 2.61
N ASN A 312 -12.98 8.49 2.76
CA ASN A 312 -11.97 9.41 2.27
C ASN A 312 -10.81 9.52 3.27
N ILE A 313 -9.59 9.45 2.76
CA ILE A 313 -8.36 9.65 3.54
C ILE A 313 -7.67 10.90 3.02
N PRO A 314 -7.74 12.02 3.74
CA PRO A 314 -6.99 13.21 3.38
C PRO A 314 -5.51 13.00 3.73
N PHE A 315 -4.72 12.49 2.80
CA PHE A 315 -3.31 12.17 3.04
C PHE A 315 -2.43 13.41 3.25
N GLY A 316 -2.91 14.59 2.79
CA GLY A 316 -2.09 15.80 2.73
C GLY A 316 -0.95 15.67 1.72
N VAL A 317 -0.03 16.60 1.68
CA VAL A 317 1.12 16.59 0.75
C VAL A 317 2.13 15.53 1.20
N ARG A 318 1.79 14.23 0.99
CA ARG A 318 2.55 13.07 1.46
C ARG A 318 2.38 11.88 0.51
N GLU A 319 2.86 12.00 -0.73
CA GLU A 319 2.68 10.99 -1.77
C GLU A 319 3.32 9.64 -1.39
N PHE A 320 4.55 9.64 -0.91
CA PHE A 320 5.24 8.39 -0.52
C PHE A 320 4.58 7.70 0.67
N PRO A 321 4.27 8.38 1.79
CA PRO A 321 3.46 7.79 2.86
C PRO A 321 2.10 7.28 2.38
N MET A 322 1.39 8.00 1.51
CA MET A 322 0.12 7.59 0.90
C MET A 322 0.27 6.23 0.20
N ALA A 323 1.20 6.14 -0.75
CA ALA A 323 1.40 4.92 -1.51
C ALA A 323 1.83 3.73 -0.63
N ALA A 324 2.74 3.95 0.33
CA ALA A 324 3.18 2.89 1.25
C ALA A 324 2.08 2.45 2.22
N MET A 325 1.26 3.37 2.72
CA MET A 325 0.06 3.03 3.52
C MET A 325 -0.95 2.23 2.70
N MET A 326 -1.21 2.61 1.45
CA MET A 326 -2.10 1.85 0.56
C MET A 326 -1.61 0.42 0.33
N ASN A 327 -0.29 0.20 0.26
CA ASN A 327 0.26 -1.16 0.21
C ASN A 327 -0.11 -1.96 1.47
N GLY A 328 0.01 -1.36 2.65
CA GLY A 328 -0.40 -1.97 3.92
C GLY A 328 -1.89 -2.28 3.98
N MET A 329 -2.74 -1.37 3.51
CA MET A 329 -4.20 -1.56 3.41
C MET A 329 -4.55 -2.74 2.50
N ALA A 330 -3.89 -2.85 1.35
CA ALA A 330 -4.09 -3.95 0.41
C ALA A 330 -3.63 -5.30 0.98
N LEU A 331 -2.49 -5.33 1.68
CA LEU A 331 -1.96 -6.51 2.36
C LEU A 331 -2.85 -7.00 3.50
N HIS A 332 -3.43 -6.08 4.28
CA HIS A 332 -4.41 -6.43 5.31
C HIS A 332 -5.64 -7.13 4.71
N GLY A 333 -6.05 -6.70 3.52
CA GLY A 333 -7.25 -7.20 2.86
C GLY A 333 -8.55 -6.59 3.40
N GLY A 334 -9.67 -6.95 2.78
CA GLY A 334 -10.99 -6.41 3.10
C GLY A 334 -11.26 -5.01 2.54
N VAL A 335 -10.24 -4.31 2.04
CA VAL A 335 -10.34 -3.01 1.40
C VAL A 335 -9.61 -2.99 0.04
N VAL A 336 -9.99 -2.06 -0.81
CA VAL A 336 -9.33 -1.76 -2.08
C VAL A 336 -8.90 -0.29 -2.04
N PRO A 337 -7.62 -0.03 -1.82
CA PRO A 337 -7.13 1.33 -1.70
C PRO A 337 -6.97 2.01 -3.06
N PHE A 338 -7.30 3.30 -3.10
CA PHE A 338 -6.93 4.20 -4.20
C PHE A 338 -6.31 5.49 -3.67
N GLY A 339 -5.40 6.08 -4.45
CA GLY A 339 -4.76 7.36 -4.10
C GLY A 339 -4.48 8.19 -5.32
N GLY A 340 -4.73 9.50 -5.21
CA GLY A 340 -4.59 10.45 -6.30
C GLY A 340 -3.51 11.50 -6.04
N THR A 341 -2.74 11.80 -7.10
CA THR A 341 -1.80 12.93 -7.18
C THR A 341 -1.54 13.30 -8.65
N PHE A 342 -0.65 14.26 -8.92
CA PHE A 342 -0.19 14.54 -10.29
C PHE A 342 0.84 13.51 -10.75
N LEU A 343 0.88 13.22 -12.05
CA LEU A 343 1.80 12.22 -12.59
C LEU A 343 3.27 12.52 -12.29
N VAL A 344 3.68 13.78 -12.32
CA VAL A 344 5.06 14.16 -11.99
C VAL A 344 5.44 13.75 -10.57
N PHE A 345 4.49 13.72 -9.64
CA PHE A 345 4.72 13.33 -8.24
C PHE A 345 4.71 11.82 -8.02
N ALA A 346 4.48 11.00 -9.06
CA ALA A 346 4.78 9.58 -9.01
C ALA A 346 6.25 9.31 -8.66
N ASP A 347 7.15 10.26 -8.93
CA ASP A 347 8.56 10.17 -8.55
C ASP A 347 8.76 10.12 -7.03
N TYR A 348 7.90 10.78 -6.25
CA TYR A 348 7.88 10.66 -4.79
C TYR A 348 7.34 9.31 -4.31
N GLU A 349 6.40 8.69 -5.03
CA GLU A 349 5.79 7.40 -4.69
C GLU A 349 6.60 6.18 -5.16
N ARG A 350 7.53 6.37 -6.07
CA ARG A 350 8.16 5.31 -6.85
C ARG A 350 8.64 4.10 -6.06
N PRO A 351 9.30 4.24 -4.88
CA PRO A 351 9.71 3.08 -4.08
C PRO A 351 8.52 2.22 -3.63
N ALA A 352 7.39 2.85 -3.24
CA ALA A 352 6.19 2.15 -2.82
C ALA A 352 5.46 1.49 -4.00
N LEU A 353 5.41 2.14 -5.18
CA LEU A 353 4.84 1.55 -6.40
C LEU A 353 5.58 0.26 -6.79
N ARG A 354 6.91 0.31 -6.74
CA ARG A 354 7.75 -0.86 -7.02
C ARG A 354 7.51 -1.97 -6.00
N LEU A 355 7.38 -1.62 -4.72
CA LEU A 355 7.16 -2.60 -3.65
C LEU A 355 5.77 -3.25 -3.76
N ALA A 356 4.74 -2.51 -4.16
CA ALA A 356 3.41 -3.05 -4.47
C ALA A 356 3.48 -4.11 -5.58
N ALA A 357 4.25 -3.84 -6.64
CA ALA A 357 4.43 -4.77 -7.75
C ALA A 357 5.19 -6.04 -7.33
N ILE A 358 6.22 -5.92 -6.49
CA ILE A 358 6.95 -7.07 -5.91
C ILE A 358 6.02 -7.93 -5.05
N GLN A 359 5.14 -7.32 -4.28
CA GLN A 359 4.22 -8.02 -3.38
C GLN A 359 2.98 -8.57 -4.08
N ASN A 360 2.81 -8.32 -5.38
CA ASN A 360 1.67 -8.78 -6.17
C ASN A 360 0.32 -8.35 -5.55
N ILE A 361 0.18 -7.08 -5.19
CA ILE A 361 -1.02 -6.53 -4.52
C ILE A 361 -1.75 -5.53 -5.39
N ARG A 362 -3.08 -5.48 -5.23
CA ARG A 362 -3.95 -4.52 -5.91
C ARG A 362 -3.97 -3.20 -5.15
N VAL A 363 -3.37 -2.17 -5.76
CA VAL A 363 -3.45 -0.77 -5.34
C VAL A 363 -3.74 0.06 -6.58
N ILE A 364 -4.64 1.04 -6.49
CA ILE A 364 -5.02 1.88 -7.62
C ILE A 364 -4.43 3.28 -7.41
N HIS A 365 -3.55 3.68 -8.32
CA HIS A 365 -2.95 5.00 -8.34
C HIS A 365 -3.58 5.84 -9.44
N GLU A 366 -4.14 6.97 -9.08
CA GLU A 366 -4.67 7.97 -9.99
C GLU A 366 -3.62 9.06 -10.18
N PHE A 367 -3.06 9.16 -11.37
CA PHE A 367 -2.07 10.17 -11.74
C PHE A 367 -2.65 11.11 -12.79
N THR A 368 -3.11 12.28 -12.36
CA THR A 368 -3.64 13.30 -13.26
C THR A 368 -2.54 14.19 -13.83
N HIS A 369 -2.87 15.08 -14.78
CA HIS A 369 -1.90 15.99 -15.40
C HIS A 369 -0.78 15.22 -16.12
N ASP A 370 -1.19 14.33 -17.03
CA ASP A 370 -0.37 13.25 -17.61
C ASP A 370 0.64 13.69 -18.67
N SER A 371 0.71 14.98 -19.03
CA SER A 371 1.56 15.45 -20.13
C SER A 371 1.91 16.94 -20.01
N PHE A 372 2.76 17.44 -20.93
CA PHE A 372 3.09 18.86 -21.00
C PHE A 372 1.88 19.77 -21.32
N TYR A 373 0.74 19.22 -21.74
CA TYR A 373 -0.53 19.94 -21.88
C TYR A 373 -1.12 20.42 -20.55
N VAL A 374 -0.45 20.15 -19.42
CA VAL A 374 -0.71 20.86 -18.14
C VAL A 374 -0.67 22.37 -18.33
N GLY A 375 0.30 22.87 -19.10
CA GLY A 375 0.38 24.26 -19.52
C GLY A 375 0.90 25.19 -18.44
N GLU A 376 0.00 25.95 -17.82
CA GLU A 376 0.32 27.08 -16.94
C GLU A 376 1.14 26.74 -15.68
N ASP A 377 1.09 25.52 -15.18
CA ASP A 377 1.87 25.10 -14.00
C ASP A 377 3.37 25.00 -14.30
N GLY A 378 3.73 24.94 -15.58
CA GLY A 378 5.11 25.00 -16.05
C GLY A 378 5.91 23.70 -15.89
N PRO A 379 7.24 23.76 -16.15
CA PRO A 379 8.08 22.55 -16.30
C PRO A 379 8.13 21.63 -15.09
N THR A 380 7.98 22.16 -13.88
CA THR A 380 8.01 21.36 -12.63
C THR A 380 6.81 20.44 -12.49
N HIS A 381 5.74 20.65 -13.26
CA HIS A 381 4.49 19.90 -13.22
C HIS A 381 4.19 19.16 -14.54
N GLN A 382 5.05 19.28 -15.52
CA GLN A 382 4.91 18.70 -16.86
C GLN A 382 5.69 17.39 -16.98
N PRO A 383 5.04 16.21 -16.83
CA PRO A 383 5.73 14.93 -16.90
C PRO A 383 6.24 14.65 -18.33
N VAL A 384 7.42 14.03 -18.43
CA VAL A 384 8.05 13.59 -19.67
C VAL A 384 8.39 12.10 -19.58
N GLU A 385 9.25 11.72 -18.64
CA GLU A 385 9.75 10.35 -18.48
C GLU A 385 8.90 9.46 -17.59
N GLN A 386 7.99 10.01 -16.79
CA GLN A 386 7.25 9.27 -15.76
C GLN A 386 6.48 8.09 -16.32
N ALA A 387 5.75 8.26 -17.44
CA ALA A 387 4.99 7.17 -18.04
C ALA A 387 5.88 5.98 -18.45
N MET A 388 7.02 6.25 -19.08
CA MET A 388 7.95 5.20 -19.50
C MET A 388 8.66 4.58 -18.30
N SER A 389 9.01 5.39 -17.30
CA SER A 389 9.64 4.92 -16.09
C SER A 389 8.72 4.00 -15.26
N LEU A 390 7.43 4.29 -15.21
CA LEU A 390 6.44 3.41 -14.58
C LEU A 390 6.26 2.10 -15.35
N ARG A 391 6.21 2.16 -16.69
CA ARG A 391 6.14 0.96 -17.55
C ARG A 391 7.36 0.04 -17.42
N ALA A 392 8.49 0.56 -16.96
CA ALA A 392 9.69 -0.24 -16.70
C ALA A 392 9.61 -1.07 -15.40
N ILE A 393 8.63 -0.86 -14.53
CA ILE A 393 8.43 -1.65 -13.31
C ILE A 393 7.75 -2.97 -13.69
N PRO A 394 8.37 -4.15 -13.45
CA PRO A 394 7.74 -5.44 -13.69
C PRO A 394 6.48 -5.61 -12.84
N ASN A 395 5.45 -6.27 -13.37
CA ASN A 395 4.17 -6.51 -12.70
C ASN A 395 3.44 -5.23 -12.26
N PHE A 396 3.58 -4.15 -13.00
CA PHE A 396 2.92 -2.86 -12.74
C PHE A 396 2.09 -2.46 -13.97
N ASN A 397 0.77 -2.36 -13.82
CA ASN A 397 -0.13 -1.98 -14.90
C ASN A 397 -0.13 -0.46 -15.08
N VAL A 398 0.12 0.02 -16.29
CA VAL A 398 0.10 1.45 -16.61
C VAL A 398 -0.91 1.70 -17.71
N TYR A 399 -2.04 2.28 -17.34
CA TYR A 399 -3.12 2.67 -18.25
C TYR A 399 -3.05 4.16 -18.55
N ARG A 400 -3.02 4.51 -19.82
CA ARG A 400 -3.11 5.92 -20.27
C ARG A 400 -4.25 6.03 -21.29
N PRO A 401 -5.50 6.14 -20.79
CA PRO A 401 -6.68 6.06 -21.64
C PRO A 401 -6.80 7.23 -22.61
N ALA A 402 -7.29 6.95 -23.82
CA ALA A 402 -7.47 7.92 -24.88
C ALA A 402 -8.65 8.87 -24.61
N ASP A 403 -9.70 8.38 -23.95
CA ASP A 403 -10.95 9.10 -23.71
C ASP A 403 -11.67 8.61 -22.44
N ALA A 404 -12.88 9.13 -22.21
CA ALA A 404 -13.71 8.79 -21.05
C ALA A 404 -14.19 7.32 -21.06
N LYS A 405 -14.52 6.75 -22.23
CA LYS A 405 -14.94 5.36 -22.36
C LYS A 405 -13.82 4.38 -22.02
N GLU A 406 -12.63 4.67 -22.52
CA GLU A 406 -11.45 3.85 -22.22
C GLU A 406 -11.05 3.99 -20.75
N THR A 407 -11.21 5.19 -20.14
CA THR A 407 -11.01 5.39 -18.70
C THR A 407 -11.87 4.45 -17.86
N ALA A 408 -13.16 4.34 -18.18
CA ALA A 408 -14.07 3.43 -17.48
C ALA A 408 -13.62 1.96 -17.60
N SER A 409 -13.18 1.54 -18.78
CA SER A 409 -12.67 0.17 -19.00
C SER A 409 -11.37 -0.09 -18.26
N CYS A 410 -10.45 0.88 -18.23
CA CYS A 410 -9.20 0.78 -17.46
C CYS A 410 -9.46 0.63 -15.96
N ILE A 411 -10.43 1.37 -15.39
CA ILE A 411 -10.83 1.25 -13.99
C ILE A 411 -11.41 -0.16 -13.72
N LYS A 412 -12.25 -0.71 -14.61
CA LYS A 412 -12.73 -2.09 -14.49
C LYS A 412 -11.57 -3.08 -14.43
N LEU A 413 -10.56 -2.93 -15.29
CA LEU A 413 -9.38 -3.79 -15.29
C LEU A 413 -8.58 -3.66 -13.99
N ALA A 414 -8.34 -2.44 -13.52
CA ALA A 414 -7.62 -2.19 -12.27
C ALA A 414 -8.35 -2.81 -11.05
N LEU A 415 -9.69 -2.72 -11.02
CA LEU A 415 -10.50 -3.36 -9.98
C LEU A 415 -10.50 -4.89 -10.08
N LYS A 416 -10.41 -5.45 -11.30
CA LYS A 416 -10.43 -6.89 -11.55
C LYS A 416 -9.09 -7.57 -11.20
N ASP A 417 -7.98 -6.90 -11.48
CA ASP A 417 -6.65 -7.46 -11.25
C ASP A 417 -6.30 -7.40 -9.75
N LYS A 418 -6.21 -8.56 -9.12
CA LYS A 418 -5.92 -8.68 -7.69
C LYS A 418 -4.43 -8.80 -7.37
N ASN A 419 -3.62 -9.03 -8.39
CA ASN A 419 -2.22 -9.43 -8.24
C ASN A 419 -1.23 -8.39 -8.76
N SER A 420 -1.72 -7.22 -9.17
CA SER A 420 -0.86 -6.16 -9.68
C SER A 420 -1.39 -4.79 -9.29
N PRO A 421 -0.52 -3.85 -8.92
CA PRO A 421 -0.90 -2.45 -8.80
C PRO A 421 -1.15 -1.84 -10.17
N SER A 422 -2.00 -0.82 -10.21
CA SER A 422 -2.41 -0.14 -11.44
C SER A 422 -2.27 1.37 -11.33
N ALA A 423 -1.65 1.99 -12.32
CA ALA A 423 -1.59 3.43 -12.49
C ALA A 423 -2.51 3.87 -13.65
N LEU A 424 -3.35 4.85 -13.38
CA LEU A 424 -4.22 5.53 -14.35
C LEU A 424 -3.63 6.90 -14.65
N LEU A 425 -3.05 7.09 -15.84
CA LEU A 425 -2.45 8.35 -16.26
C LEU A 425 -3.49 9.19 -17.00
N LEU A 426 -3.96 10.28 -16.38
CA LEU A 426 -5.17 10.99 -16.78
C LEU A 426 -4.90 12.43 -17.20
N THR A 427 -5.59 12.88 -18.24
CA THR A 427 -5.43 14.22 -18.79
C THR A 427 -6.00 15.32 -17.90
N ARG A 428 -5.34 16.49 -17.86
CA ARG A 428 -5.90 17.73 -17.34
C ARG A 428 -6.89 18.35 -18.33
N GLN A 429 -6.49 18.40 -19.61
CA GLN A 429 -7.29 18.96 -20.69
C GLN A 429 -8.39 18.01 -21.15
N GLY A 430 -9.44 18.55 -21.74
CA GLY A 430 -10.47 17.76 -22.40
C GLY A 430 -9.95 17.09 -23.67
N VAL A 431 -10.39 15.87 -23.90
CA VAL A 431 -10.16 15.09 -25.12
C VAL A 431 -11.51 14.64 -25.69
N PRO A 432 -11.66 14.49 -27.01
CA PRO A 432 -12.90 14.02 -27.61
C PRO A 432 -13.20 12.57 -27.18
N VAL A 433 -14.46 12.30 -26.83
CA VAL A 433 -14.94 10.92 -26.67
C VAL A 433 -15.09 10.31 -28.07
N LEU A 434 -14.41 9.18 -28.29
CA LEU A 434 -14.32 8.53 -29.58
C LEU A 434 -15.62 7.78 -29.94
N GLU A 435 -15.85 7.59 -31.24
CA GLU A 435 -17.00 6.83 -31.77
C GLU A 435 -16.95 5.33 -31.46
N THR A 436 -15.80 4.80 -30.99
CA THR A 436 -15.61 3.38 -30.70
C THR A 436 -16.67 2.88 -29.73
N ASP A 437 -17.28 1.72 -30.02
CA ASP A 437 -18.29 1.10 -29.19
C ASP A 437 -17.69 0.62 -27.85
N GLN A 438 -18.43 0.83 -26.74
CA GLN A 438 -17.95 0.47 -25.39
C GLN A 438 -17.62 -1.02 -25.25
N LYS A 439 -18.39 -1.91 -25.88
CA LYS A 439 -18.14 -3.36 -25.85
C LYS A 439 -16.86 -3.71 -26.57
N GLN A 440 -16.56 -3.01 -27.65
CA GLN A 440 -15.28 -3.18 -28.36
C GLN A 440 -14.12 -2.72 -27.48
N ILE A 441 -14.22 -1.56 -26.82
CA ILE A 441 -13.22 -1.07 -25.87
C ILE A 441 -13.02 -2.08 -24.75
N ASP A 442 -14.08 -2.52 -24.07
CA ASP A 442 -14.02 -3.50 -22.97
C ASP A 442 -13.36 -4.82 -23.40
N ALA A 443 -13.54 -5.25 -24.65
CA ALA A 443 -12.95 -6.48 -25.18
C ALA A 443 -11.46 -6.36 -25.51
N TYR A 444 -10.99 -5.16 -25.87
CA TYR A 444 -9.65 -4.99 -26.43
C TYR A 444 -8.67 -4.26 -25.51
N VAL A 445 -9.12 -3.39 -24.60
CA VAL A 445 -8.22 -2.68 -23.66
C VAL A 445 -7.35 -3.65 -22.87
N SER A 446 -7.89 -4.80 -22.47
CA SER A 446 -7.14 -5.86 -21.77
C SER A 446 -6.00 -6.48 -22.59
N LYS A 447 -5.99 -6.27 -23.91
CA LYS A 447 -4.91 -6.75 -24.81
C LYS A 447 -3.75 -5.79 -24.91
N GLY A 448 -3.87 -4.59 -24.31
CA GLY A 448 -2.83 -3.57 -24.24
C GLY A 448 -2.76 -2.62 -25.45
N ALA A 449 -3.19 -3.07 -26.63
CA ALA A 449 -3.29 -2.25 -27.82
C ALA A 449 -4.37 -2.81 -28.77
N TYR A 450 -5.04 -1.93 -29.51
CA TYR A 450 -6.04 -2.28 -30.49
C TYR A 450 -6.18 -1.18 -31.57
N THR A 451 -6.73 -1.53 -32.71
CA THR A 451 -6.93 -0.61 -33.82
C THR A 451 -8.18 0.23 -33.58
N VAL A 452 -8.06 1.55 -33.60
CA VAL A 452 -9.17 2.53 -33.48
C VAL A 452 -9.51 3.22 -34.78
N PHE A 453 -8.63 3.13 -35.79
CA PHE A 453 -8.82 3.66 -37.14
C PHE A 453 -8.17 2.72 -38.15
N GLU A 454 -8.91 2.36 -39.19
CA GLU A 454 -8.42 1.59 -40.33
C GLU A 454 -8.63 2.36 -41.62
N GLY A 455 -7.55 2.51 -42.40
CA GLY A 455 -7.64 2.97 -43.77
C GLY A 455 -8.00 1.86 -44.76
N HIS A 456 -7.92 2.14 -46.05
CA HIS A 456 -8.25 1.18 -47.10
C HIS A 456 -7.03 0.33 -47.50
N GLY A 457 -7.16 -0.97 -47.47
CA GLY A 457 -6.14 -1.94 -47.92
C GLY A 457 -5.01 -2.17 -46.90
N LEU A 458 -3.88 -2.73 -47.37
CA LEU A 458 -2.71 -2.95 -46.49
C LEU A 458 -2.06 -1.62 -46.13
N PRO A 459 -1.82 -1.35 -44.84
CA PRO A 459 -1.23 -0.09 -44.41
C PRO A 459 0.23 0.06 -44.89
N GLU A 460 0.58 1.25 -45.27
CA GLU A 460 1.97 1.70 -45.55
C GLU A 460 2.59 2.34 -44.28
N ILE A 461 1.74 2.88 -43.42
CA ILE A 461 2.13 3.51 -42.16
C ILE A 461 1.25 2.95 -41.04
N VAL A 462 1.85 2.61 -39.92
CA VAL A 462 1.14 2.30 -38.65
C VAL A 462 1.48 3.38 -37.63
N ILE A 463 0.48 4.05 -37.10
CA ILE A 463 0.64 5.07 -36.05
C ILE A 463 0.27 4.45 -34.72
N LEU A 464 1.20 4.45 -33.76
CA LEU A 464 0.97 4.02 -32.37
C LEU A 464 0.81 5.25 -31.50
N ALA A 465 -0.28 5.33 -30.77
CA ALA A 465 -0.59 6.44 -29.87
C ALA A 465 -1.24 5.95 -28.56
N THR A 466 -1.18 6.76 -27.52
CA THR A 466 -1.80 6.47 -26.21
C THR A 466 -2.24 7.78 -25.56
N GLY A 467 -3.26 7.75 -24.71
CA GLY A 467 -3.73 8.93 -24.01
C GLY A 467 -4.26 10.02 -24.93
N SER A 468 -4.02 11.27 -24.58
CA SER A 468 -4.49 12.44 -25.33
C SER A 468 -4.02 12.51 -26.78
N GLU A 469 -2.92 11.83 -27.12
CA GLU A 469 -2.36 11.86 -28.47
C GLU A 469 -3.09 10.95 -29.46
N VAL A 470 -4.00 10.08 -28.98
CA VAL A 470 -4.80 9.19 -29.86
C VAL A 470 -5.69 10.00 -30.81
N CYS A 471 -6.38 11.05 -30.33
CA CYS A 471 -7.19 11.89 -31.18
C CYS A 471 -6.36 12.59 -32.26
N LEU A 472 -5.17 13.09 -31.94
CA LEU A 472 -4.25 13.69 -32.90
C LEU A 472 -3.79 12.65 -33.94
N ALA A 473 -3.48 11.43 -33.49
CA ALA A 473 -3.08 10.33 -34.38
C ALA A 473 -4.19 9.99 -35.40
N ILE A 474 -5.45 9.94 -34.93
CA ILE A 474 -6.62 9.73 -35.82
C ILE A 474 -6.75 10.85 -36.84
N GLU A 475 -6.60 12.12 -36.43
CA GLU A 475 -6.64 13.26 -37.38
C GLU A 475 -5.53 13.18 -38.43
N VAL A 476 -4.31 12.84 -38.02
CA VAL A 476 -3.17 12.63 -38.94
C VAL A 476 -3.47 11.48 -39.90
N ALA A 477 -3.96 10.36 -39.40
CA ALA A 477 -4.30 9.20 -40.23
C ALA A 477 -5.37 9.55 -41.28
N LYS A 478 -6.44 10.27 -40.90
CA LYS A 478 -7.46 10.78 -41.85
C LYS A 478 -6.86 11.70 -42.91
N LYS A 479 -5.97 12.62 -42.54
CA LYS A 479 -5.30 13.53 -43.50
C LYS A 479 -4.38 12.80 -44.46
N LEU A 480 -3.64 11.80 -44.01
CA LEU A 480 -2.79 10.95 -44.82
C LEU A 480 -3.61 10.10 -45.79
N ASN A 481 -4.68 9.48 -45.29
CA ASN A 481 -5.58 8.64 -46.10
C ASN A 481 -6.22 9.44 -47.23
N ASN A 482 -6.60 10.71 -47.00
CA ASN A 482 -7.09 11.64 -48.03
C ASN A 482 -6.02 11.97 -49.08
N LYS A 483 -4.73 11.83 -48.77
CA LYS A 483 -3.61 11.96 -49.69
C LYS A 483 -3.20 10.63 -50.34
N ARG A 484 -4.00 9.58 -50.23
CA ARG A 484 -3.77 8.22 -50.72
C ARG A 484 -2.60 7.48 -50.05
N VAL A 485 -2.18 7.91 -48.87
CA VAL A 485 -1.25 7.14 -48.04
C VAL A 485 -2.09 6.26 -47.12
N ARG A 486 -1.89 4.95 -47.18
CA ARG A 486 -2.65 3.98 -46.38
C ARG A 486 -2.12 3.92 -44.95
N VAL A 487 -2.97 4.17 -43.98
CA VAL A 487 -2.66 4.21 -42.53
C VAL A 487 -3.42 3.17 -41.80
#